data_aaf7a7600453d20a5b5f3a20527a55df
#
_entry.id   aaf7a7600453d20a5b5f3a20527a55df
#
_cell.length_a   1.000
_cell.length_b   1.000
_cell.length_c   1.000
_cell.angle_alpha   90.00
_cell.angle_beta   90.00
_cell.angle_gamma   90.00
#
_symmetry.space_group_name_H-M   'P 1'
#
loop_
_entity.id
_entity.type
_entity.pdbx_description
1 polymer ?
#
loop_
_entity_poly.entity_id
_entity_poly.type
_entity_poly.pdbx_seq_one_letter_code
_entity_poly.pdbx_strand_id
1 'polypeptide(L)'
;MKIDGARVLVAGASGALGTKITHALLEQGARVVPAGRDRERLDALAEKTGTSAQVFDAVDADATAAAVEAAAEELGGLDLLVVTVGAAGFGKAVETSAAVTEELFAVNVQGPMALVRAAAPYLTDAEEGTAVVLSAILADLPTVGMADYSAAKSALSTWLGVLRKEQRRAFRVVDVRPPHLDTELDQRALAGEPPRLPEPVDSDEVVAAIIDALGGSKGELVWDAKEKALTPR
;
A
#
# COMPACT_ATOMS: atom_id res chain seq x y z
N MET A 1 15.92 7.61 0.37
CA MET A 1 15.58 8.65 1.36
C MET A 1 16.08 8.28 2.74
N LYS A 2 16.35 9.25 3.61
CA LYS A 2 16.61 9.03 5.03
C LYS A 2 15.29 8.86 5.78
N ILE A 3 15.18 7.88 6.67
CA ILE A 3 13.93 7.58 7.41
C ILE A 3 13.87 8.39 8.72
N ASP A 4 15.01 8.57 9.40
CA ASP A 4 15.07 9.33 10.65
C ASP A 4 14.62 10.78 10.45
N GLY A 5 13.56 11.18 11.17
CA GLY A 5 12.87 12.45 11.05
C GLY A 5 11.91 12.58 9.86
N ALA A 6 11.78 11.56 8.99
CA ALA A 6 10.88 11.61 7.83
C ALA A 6 9.40 11.73 8.25
N ARG A 7 8.64 12.52 7.51
CA ARG A 7 7.20 12.76 7.68
C ARG A 7 6.43 11.75 6.84
N VAL A 8 5.72 10.84 7.49
CA VAL A 8 5.16 9.66 6.83
C VAL A 8 3.65 9.54 7.05
N LEU A 9 2.91 9.29 5.98
CA LEU A 9 1.53 8.82 6.03
C LEU A 9 1.48 7.34 5.65
N VAL A 10 0.93 6.50 6.55
CA VAL A 10 0.68 5.09 6.25
C VAL A 10 -0.82 4.88 6.08
N ALA A 11 -1.28 4.77 4.82
CA ALA A 11 -2.66 4.48 4.47
C ALA A 11 -2.90 2.95 4.45
N GLY A 12 -3.87 2.49 5.24
CA GLY A 12 -4.09 1.08 5.54
C GLY A 12 -3.34 0.62 6.80
N ALA A 13 -2.94 1.54 7.68
CA ALA A 13 -2.16 1.29 8.89
C ALA A 13 -2.84 0.32 9.87
N SER A 14 -4.18 0.25 9.89
CA SER A 14 -4.93 -0.71 10.72
C SER A 14 -4.90 -2.16 10.24
N GLY A 15 -4.39 -2.41 9.01
CA GLY A 15 -4.16 -3.76 8.48
C GLY A 15 -2.87 -4.38 9.02
N ALA A 16 -2.75 -5.73 8.93
CA ALA A 16 -1.59 -6.45 9.47
C ALA A 16 -0.24 -5.88 8.95
N LEU A 17 -0.11 -5.73 7.63
CA LEU A 17 1.13 -5.21 7.04
C LEU A 17 1.35 -3.72 7.32
N GLY A 18 0.28 -2.91 7.26
CA GLY A 18 0.36 -1.48 7.57
C GLY A 18 0.79 -1.20 9.00
N THR A 19 0.29 -1.98 9.96
CA THR A 19 0.70 -1.93 11.38
C THR A 19 2.19 -2.24 11.54
N LYS A 20 2.69 -3.31 10.91
CA LYS A 20 4.12 -3.69 10.96
C LYS A 20 5.02 -2.63 10.34
N ILE A 21 4.63 -2.09 9.17
CA ILE A 21 5.37 -0.99 8.51
C ILE A 21 5.39 0.26 9.40
N THR A 22 4.26 0.62 10.04
CA THR A 22 4.18 1.76 10.96
C THR A 22 5.18 1.59 12.10
N HIS A 23 5.25 0.42 12.74
CA HIS A 23 6.21 0.16 13.81
C HIS A 23 7.66 0.23 13.32
N ALA A 24 7.98 -0.39 12.18
CA ALA A 24 9.32 -0.38 11.63
C ALA A 24 9.82 1.03 11.26
N LEU A 25 8.93 1.90 10.78
CA LEU A 25 9.25 3.30 10.49
C LEU A 25 9.48 4.11 11.78
N LEU A 26 8.66 3.90 12.82
CA LEU A 26 8.84 4.53 14.12
C LEU A 26 10.17 4.14 14.78
N GLU A 27 10.53 2.86 14.73
CA GLU A 27 11.80 2.35 15.26
C GLU A 27 13.02 2.99 14.58
N GLN A 28 12.87 3.46 13.34
CA GLN A 28 13.89 4.19 12.60
C GLN A 28 13.79 5.72 12.74
N GLY A 29 12.96 6.21 13.65
CA GLY A 29 12.86 7.63 13.98
C GLY A 29 11.96 8.46 13.06
N ALA A 30 11.12 7.84 12.23
CA ALA A 30 10.13 8.56 11.43
C ALA A 30 8.99 9.14 12.30
N ARG A 31 8.38 10.22 11.83
CA ARG A 31 7.13 10.78 12.35
C ARG A 31 5.98 10.24 11.50
N VAL A 32 5.12 9.39 12.07
CA VAL A 32 4.12 8.65 11.30
C VAL A 32 2.71 9.04 11.71
N VAL A 33 1.88 9.40 10.74
CA VAL A 33 0.43 9.50 10.87
C VAL A 33 -0.19 8.20 10.33
N PRO A 34 -0.86 7.39 11.18
CA PRO A 34 -1.56 6.20 10.74
C PRO A 34 -2.94 6.56 10.17
N ALA A 35 -3.32 5.94 9.05
CA ALA A 35 -4.60 6.21 8.40
C ALA A 35 -5.29 4.92 7.89
N GLY A 36 -6.63 4.90 7.90
CA GLY A 36 -7.41 3.75 7.45
C GLY A 36 -8.87 3.78 7.93
N ARG A 37 -9.56 2.62 7.92
CA ARG A 37 -11.00 2.55 8.23
C ARG A 37 -11.32 2.23 9.70
N ASP A 38 -10.50 1.44 10.34
CA ASP A 38 -10.74 0.90 11.68
C ASP A 38 -10.24 1.89 12.74
N ARG A 39 -11.17 2.66 13.31
CA ARG A 39 -10.87 3.70 14.29
C ARG A 39 -10.17 3.12 15.53
N GLU A 40 -10.67 2.02 16.09
CA GLU A 40 -10.12 1.47 17.35
C GLU A 40 -8.64 1.06 17.18
N ARG A 41 -8.33 0.35 16.08
CA ARG A 41 -6.95 -0.04 15.77
C ARG A 41 -6.06 1.17 15.45
N LEU A 42 -6.62 2.18 14.80
CA LEU A 42 -5.87 3.40 14.48
C LEU A 42 -5.58 4.23 15.73
N ASP A 43 -6.55 4.35 16.66
CA ASP A 43 -6.36 5.08 17.91
C ASP A 43 -5.25 4.41 18.75
N ALA A 44 -5.21 3.07 18.81
CA ALA A 44 -4.12 2.34 19.46
C ALA A 44 -2.74 2.54 18.78
N LEU A 45 -2.71 2.77 17.47
CA LEU A 45 -1.47 3.15 16.76
C LEU A 45 -1.12 4.62 17.04
N ALA A 46 -2.08 5.51 17.04
CA ALA A 46 -1.89 6.95 17.30
C ALA A 46 -1.25 7.20 18.69
N GLU A 47 -1.63 6.43 19.70
CA GLU A 47 -0.98 6.46 21.01
C GLU A 47 0.53 6.14 20.94
N LYS A 48 0.93 5.23 20.04
CA LYS A 48 2.33 4.84 19.85
C LYS A 48 3.11 5.80 18.97
N THR A 49 2.44 6.37 17.95
CA THR A 49 3.08 7.31 17.02
C THR A 49 3.23 8.70 17.62
N GLY A 50 2.39 9.06 18.62
CA GLY A 50 2.29 10.42 19.14
C GLY A 50 1.68 11.40 18.15
N THR A 51 0.91 10.91 17.17
CA THR A 51 0.21 11.69 16.12
C THR A 51 -1.28 11.37 16.12
N SER A 52 -2.09 12.15 15.40
CA SER A 52 -3.52 11.86 15.23
C SER A 52 -3.74 10.77 14.18
N ALA A 53 -4.69 9.88 14.45
CA ALA A 53 -5.12 8.91 13.43
C ALA A 53 -6.07 9.57 12.43
N GLN A 54 -5.89 9.29 11.13
CA GLN A 54 -6.78 9.75 10.08
C GLN A 54 -7.73 8.62 9.67
N VAL A 55 -9.03 8.77 10.00
CA VAL A 55 -10.04 7.77 9.65
C VAL A 55 -10.71 8.14 8.35
N PHE A 56 -10.59 7.28 7.34
CA PHE A 56 -11.19 7.47 6.01
C PHE A 56 -11.49 6.13 5.34
N ASP A 57 -12.42 6.14 4.40
CA ASP A 57 -12.62 5.04 3.46
C ASP A 57 -11.94 5.39 2.12
N ALA A 58 -11.09 4.50 1.63
CA ALA A 58 -10.31 4.73 0.41
C ALA A 58 -11.18 4.79 -0.88
N VAL A 59 -12.42 4.33 -0.82
CA VAL A 59 -13.37 4.46 -1.94
C VAL A 59 -14.03 5.85 -2.00
N ASP A 60 -13.92 6.64 -0.93
CA ASP A 60 -14.35 8.03 -0.88
C ASP A 60 -13.17 8.95 -1.19
N ALA A 61 -13.17 9.53 -2.39
CA ALA A 61 -12.07 10.35 -2.86
C ALA A 61 -11.91 11.66 -2.06
N ASP A 62 -13.02 12.26 -1.62
CA ASP A 62 -12.99 13.51 -0.85
C ASP A 62 -12.48 13.25 0.57
N ALA A 63 -12.95 12.17 1.23
CA ALA A 63 -12.42 11.75 2.53
C ALA A 63 -10.93 11.36 2.45
N THR A 64 -10.52 10.72 1.34
CA THR A 64 -9.12 10.39 1.08
C THR A 64 -8.25 11.65 0.96
N ALA A 65 -8.69 12.65 0.21
CA ALA A 65 -7.97 13.91 0.07
C ALA A 65 -7.85 14.66 1.40
N ALA A 66 -8.95 14.75 2.16
CA ALA A 66 -8.97 15.39 3.47
C ALA A 66 -8.03 14.68 4.48
N ALA A 67 -7.97 13.36 4.47
CA ALA A 67 -7.07 12.60 5.35
C ALA A 67 -5.59 12.84 5.01
N VAL A 68 -5.24 12.94 3.74
CA VAL A 68 -3.86 13.28 3.30
C VAL A 68 -3.50 14.71 3.69
N GLU A 69 -4.40 15.67 3.48
CA GLU A 69 -4.19 17.08 3.85
C GLU A 69 -3.98 17.22 5.36
N ALA A 70 -4.87 16.64 6.17
CA ALA A 70 -4.74 16.68 7.64
C ALA A 70 -3.43 16.05 8.14
N ALA A 71 -3.01 14.93 7.55
CA ALA A 71 -1.72 14.31 7.89
C ALA A 71 -0.54 15.20 7.51
N ALA A 72 -0.57 15.84 6.33
CA ALA A 72 0.48 16.73 5.88
C ALA A 72 0.54 18.02 6.73
N GLU A 73 -0.60 18.57 7.15
CA GLU A 73 -0.66 19.71 8.06
C GLU A 73 -0.05 19.38 9.42
N GLU A 74 -0.44 18.26 10.03
CA GLU A 74 0.07 17.82 11.34
C GLU A 74 1.58 17.58 11.31
N LEU A 75 2.09 16.99 10.24
CA LEU A 75 3.52 16.69 10.09
C LEU A 75 4.34 17.90 9.63
N GLY A 76 3.70 18.94 9.08
CA GLY A 76 4.36 20.07 8.42
C GLY A 76 4.91 19.71 7.03
N GLY A 77 4.23 18.81 6.31
CA GLY A 77 4.58 18.30 4.98
C GLY A 77 4.59 16.78 4.94
N LEU A 78 4.98 16.20 3.78
CA LEU A 78 4.99 14.74 3.60
C LEU A 78 6.22 14.32 2.78
N ASP A 79 7.05 13.44 3.34
CA ASP A 79 8.23 12.88 2.66
C ASP A 79 7.96 11.48 2.12
N LEU A 80 7.07 10.73 2.77
CA LEU A 80 6.75 9.36 2.40
C LEU A 80 5.25 9.09 2.53
N LEU A 81 4.65 8.58 1.45
CA LEU A 81 3.34 7.94 1.46
C LEU A 81 3.54 6.43 1.33
N VAL A 82 2.98 5.65 2.26
CA VAL A 82 2.89 4.18 2.14
C VAL A 82 1.44 3.78 2.00
N VAL A 83 1.09 3.07 0.91
CA VAL A 83 -0.27 2.60 0.64
C VAL A 83 -0.32 1.09 0.74
N THR A 84 -0.95 0.60 1.80
CA THR A 84 -1.21 -0.83 2.04
C THR A 84 -2.69 -1.19 1.93
N VAL A 85 -3.51 -0.24 1.47
CA VAL A 85 -4.94 -0.45 1.24
C VAL A 85 -5.16 -1.53 0.19
N GLY A 86 -6.06 -2.47 0.49
CA GLY A 86 -6.42 -3.52 -0.45
C GLY A 86 -7.47 -4.47 0.11
N ALA A 87 -8.16 -5.14 -0.81
CA ALA A 87 -9.12 -6.21 -0.52
C ALA A 87 -8.89 -7.38 -1.47
N ALA A 88 -9.09 -8.60 -0.98
CA ALA A 88 -9.07 -9.80 -1.80
C ALA A 88 -10.49 -10.20 -2.22
N GLY A 89 -10.61 -10.93 -3.33
CA GLY A 89 -11.84 -11.54 -3.79
C GLY A 89 -11.52 -12.74 -4.67
N PHE A 90 -12.28 -13.80 -4.49
CA PHE A 90 -12.07 -15.10 -5.11
C PHE A 90 -13.32 -15.55 -5.88
N GLY A 91 -13.12 -16.25 -6.97
CA GLY A 91 -14.19 -16.79 -7.80
C GLY A 91 -13.72 -17.03 -9.23
N LYS A 92 -14.52 -17.82 -9.99
CA LYS A 92 -14.28 -17.97 -11.42
C LYS A 92 -14.70 -16.70 -12.15
N ALA A 93 -13.94 -16.30 -13.15
CA ALA A 93 -14.14 -15.06 -13.91
C ALA A 93 -15.59 -14.85 -14.43
N VAL A 94 -16.26 -15.94 -14.80
CA VAL A 94 -17.62 -15.88 -15.33
C VAL A 94 -18.73 -15.96 -14.25
N GLU A 95 -18.34 -16.19 -12.98
CA GLU A 95 -19.25 -16.37 -11.84
C GLU A 95 -19.15 -15.19 -10.84
N THR A 96 -18.08 -14.40 -10.89
CA THR A 96 -17.90 -13.22 -10.05
C THR A 96 -18.96 -12.16 -10.41
N SER A 97 -19.67 -11.64 -9.41
CA SER A 97 -20.68 -10.60 -9.64
C SER A 97 -20.06 -9.24 -9.97
N ALA A 98 -20.79 -8.41 -10.73
CA ALA A 98 -20.35 -7.05 -11.05
C ALA A 98 -20.05 -6.23 -9.79
N ALA A 99 -20.84 -6.36 -8.72
CA ALA A 99 -20.62 -5.65 -7.46
C ALA A 99 -19.29 -6.00 -6.80
N VAL A 100 -18.88 -7.27 -6.82
CA VAL A 100 -17.58 -7.69 -6.30
C VAL A 100 -16.43 -7.14 -7.16
N THR A 101 -16.59 -7.17 -8.48
CA THR A 101 -15.61 -6.58 -9.40
C THR A 101 -15.46 -5.08 -9.17
N GLU A 102 -16.57 -4.35 -9.08
CA GLU A 102 -16.60 -2.91 -8.81
C GLU A 102 -15.89 -2.57 -7.50
N GLU A 103 -16.20 -3.29 -6.41
CA GLU A 103 -15.56 -3.11 -5.11
C GLU A 103 -14.05 -3.41 -5.14
N LEU A 104 -13.64 -4.50 -5.83
CA LEU A 104 -12.21 -4.82 -6.02
C LEU A 104 -11.47 -3.69 -6.74
N PHE A 105 -12.05 -3.10 -7.78
CA PHE A 105 -11.43 -1.99 -8.50
C PHE A 105 -11.47 -0.69 -7.69
N ALA A 106 -12.55 -0.42 -6.97
CA ALA A 106 -12.64 0.75 -6.10
C ALA A 106 -11.54 0.73 -5.04
N VAL A 107 -11.41 -0.38 -4.29
CA VAL A 107 -10.46 -0.50 -3.18
C VAL A 107 -9.02 -0.67 -3.66
N ASN A 108 -8.77 -1.52 -4.68
CA ASN A 108 -7.39 -1.86 -5.06
C ASN A 108 -6.80 -0.95 -6.15
N VAL A 109 -7.61 -0.14 -6.84
CA VAL A 109 -7.14 0.73 -7.93
C VAL A 109 -7.45 2.19 -7.63
N GLN A 110 -8.74 2.54 -7.52
CA GLN A 110 -9.17 3.94 -7.42
C GLN A 110 -8.71 4.57 -6.10
N GLY A 111 -8.82 3.85 -4.97
CA GLY A 111 -8.36 4.31 -3.66
C GLY A 111 -6.86 4.62 -3.62
N PRO A 112 -5.96 3.68 -3.98
CA PRO A 112 -4.54 3.96 -4.11
C PRO A 112 -4.20 5.12 -5.07
N MET A 113 -4.90 5.21 -6.21
CA MET A 113 -4.72 6.33 -7.15
C MET A 113 -5.12 7.67 -6.52
N ALA A 114 -6.23 7.72 -5.77
CA ALA A 114 -6.67 8.93 -5.07
C ALA A 114 -5.67 9.36 -3.99
N LEU A 115 -5.17 8.42 -3.17
CA LEU A 115 -4.14 8.66 -2.15
C LEU A 115 -2.87 9.27 -2.77
N VAL A 116 -2.35 8.66 -3.84
CA VAL A 116 -1.14 9.15 -4.48
C VAL A 116 -1.35 10.52 -5.12
N ARG A 117 -2.50 10.76 -5.76
CA ARG A 117 -2.84 12.08 -6.34
C ARG A 117 -2.93 13.17 -5.27
N ALA A 118 -3.58 12.89 -4.14
CA ALA A 118 -3.68 13.83 -3.04
C ALA A 118 -2.30 14.13 -2.40
N ALA A 119 -1.44 13.11 -2.28
CA ALA A 119 -0.10 13.27 -1.70
C ALA A 119 0.92 13.90 -2.66
N ALA A 120 0.71 13.85 -3.98
CA ALA A 120 1.69 14.25 -5.00
C ALA A 120 2.24 15.69 -4.82
N PRO A 121 1.45 16.72 -4.48
CA PRO A 121 1.99 18.06 -4.23
C PRO A 121 3.02 18.06 -3.09
N TYR A 122 2.69 17.45 -1.96
CA TYR A 122 3.57 17.38 -0.78
C TYR A 122 4.85 16.59 -1.04
N LEU A 123 4.73 15.44 -1.76
CA LEU A 123 5.89 14.63 -2.14
C LEU A 123 6.80 15.36 -3.15
N THR A 124 6.23 16.21 -3.99
CA THR A 124 7.00 17.02 -4.95
C THR A 124 7.80 18.12 -4.24
N ASP A 125 7.24 18.68 -3.16
CA ASP A 125 7.89 19.73 -2.35
C ASP A 125 8.94 19.17 -1.38
N ALA A 126 8.95 17.85 -1.16
CA ALA A 126 9.93 17.18 -0.33
C ALA A 126 11.27 16.95 -1.07
N GLU A 127 12.41 16.98 -0.36
CA GLU A 127 13.73 16.77 -0.95
C GLU A 127 13.88 15.39 -1.60
N GLU A 128 13.34 14.34 -0.99
CA GLU A 128 13.38 12.95 -1.48
C GLU A 128 12.00 12.30 -1.41
N GLY A 129 10.95 13.02 -1.82
CA GLY A 129 9.57 12.53 -1.77
C GLY A 129 9.40 11.15 -2.40
N THR A 130 8.72 10.26 -1.69
CA THR A 130 8.56 8.86 -2.12
C THR A 130 7.12 8.37 -1.88
N ALA A 131 6.52 7.72 -2.88
CA ALA A 131 5.29 6.94 -2.74
C ALA A 131 5.61 5.45 -2.86
N VAL A 132 5.30 4.68 -1.82
CA VAL A 132 5.37 3.21 -1.80
C VAL A 132 3.95 2.66 -1.86
N VAL A 133 3.63 1.91 -2.89
CA VAL A 133 2.27 1.39 -3.12
C VAL A 133 2.32 -0.12 -3.31
N LEU A 134 1.49 -0.84 -2.56
CA LEU A 134 1.42 -2.29 -2.65
C LEU A 134 0.43 -2.73 -3.73
N SER A 135 0.96 -3.28 -4.84
CA SER A 135 0.18 -4.07 -5.77
C SER A 135 0.15 -5.55 -5.33
N ALA A 136 0.61 -6.48 -6.11
CA ALA A 136 0.81 -7.89 -5.76
C ALA A 136 1.58 -8.62 -6.86
N ILE A 137 2.17 -9.76 -6.55
CA ILE A 137 2.75 -10.68 -7.55
C ILE A 137 1.71 -11.10 -8.63
N LEU A 138 0.42 -11.05 -8.29
CA LEU A 138 -0.68 -11.34 -9.21
C LEU A 138 -0.77 -10.35 -10.38
N ALA A 139 -0.12 -9.19 -10.29
CA ALA A 139 0.03 -8.28 -11.42
C ALA A 139 0.87 -8.90 -12.55
N ASP A 140 1.86 -9.73 -12.20
CA ASP A 140 2.74 -10.42 -13.13
C ASP A 140 2.31 -11.87 -13.39
N LEU A 141 1.68 -12.52 -12.41
CA LEU A 141 1.28 -13.93 -12.43
C LEU A 141 -0.21 -14.09 -12.08
N PRO A 142 -1.12 -13.74 -12.99
CA PRO A 142 -2.56 -13.92 -12.79
C PRO A 142 -2.91 -15.37 -12.45
N THR A 143 -3.77 -15.56 -11.44
CA THR A 143 -4.05 -16.88 -10.88
C THR A 143 -5.50 -17.30 -11.10
N VAL A 144 -5.72 -18.58 -11.40
CA VAL A 144 -7.06 -19.17 -11.56
C VAL A 144 -7.86 -19.00 -10.27
N GLY A 145 -9.12 -18.58 -10.38
CA GLY A 145 -9.98 -18.27 -9.22
C GLY A 145 -9.75 -16.90 -8.61
N MET A 146 -8.89 -16.08 -9.23
CA MET A 146 -8.55 -14.72 -8.78
C MET A 146 -8.53 -13.72 -9.95
N ALA A 147 -9.37 -13.92 -10.97
CA ALA A 147 -9.30 -13.15 -12.21
C ALA A 147 -9.48 -11.64 -11.97
N ASP A 148 -10.56 -11.25 -11.28
CA ASP A 148 -10.88 -9.84 -11.03
C ASP A 148 -9.87 -9.18 -10.10
N TYR A 149 -9.41 -9.91 -9.07
CA TYR A 149 -8.38 -9.43 -8.16
C TYR A 149 -7.03 -9.26 -8.89
N SER A 150 -6.63 -10.24 -9.73
CA SER A 150 -5.42 -10.12 -10.56
C SER A 150 -5.53 -8.94 -11.53
N ALA A 151 -6.69 -8.76 -12.17
CA ALA A 151 -6.94 -7.64 -13.07
C ALA A 151 -6.80 -6.29 -12.36
N ALA A 152 -7.38 -6.14 -11.16
CA ALA A 152 -7.26 -4.93 -10.36
C ALA A 152 -5.80 -4.63 -9.98
N LYS A 153 -5.04 -5.64 -9.51
CA LYS A 153 -3.62 -5.47 -9.17
C LYS A 153 -2.75 -5.18 -10.38
N SER A 154 -3.05 -5.77 -11.55
CA SER A 154 -2.37 -5.44 -12.81
C SER A 154 -2.67 -4.02 -13.27
N ALA A 155 -3.91 -3.56 -13.13
CA ALA A 155 -4.31 -2.19 -13.46
C ALA A 155 -3.55 -1.16 -12.59
N LEU A 156 -3.47 -1.39 -11.27
CA LEU A 156 -2.71 -0.54 -10.36
C LEU A 156 -1.23 -0.50 -10.73
N SER A 157 -0.60 -1.67 -10.92
CA SER A 157 0.83 -1.78 -11.27
C SER A 157 1.14 -1.08 -12.61
N THR A 158 0.28 -1.23 -13.62
CA THR A 158 0.40 -0.54 -14.89
C THR A 158 0.35 0.99 -14.70
N TRP A 159 -0.60 1.48 -13.92
CA TRP A 159 -0.73 2.90 -13.62
C TRP A 159 0.50 3.45 -12.89
N LEU A 160 1.00 2.73 -11.88
CA LEU A 160 2.24 3.09 -11.16
C LEU A 160 3.45 3.14 -12.09
N GLY A 161 3.53 2.21 -13.05
CA GLY A 161 4.58 2.19 -14.06
C GLY A 161 4.59 3.42 -14.96
N VAL A 162 3.41 3.96 -15.32
CA VAL A 162 3.29 5.22 -16.08
C VAL A 162 3.62 6.40 -15.19
N LEU A 163 3.02 6.48 -13.98
CA LEU A 163 3.24 7.54 -13.01
C LEU A 163 4.74 7.72 -12.70
N ARG A 164 5.48 6.63 -12.51
CA ARG A 164 6.93 6.65 -12.27
C ARG A 164 7.71 7.36 -13.37
N LYS A 165 7.30 7.18 -14.63
CA LYS A 165 7.94 7.86 -15.78
C LYS A 165 7.60 9.34 -15.81
N GLU A 166 6.34 9.69 -15.50
CA GLU A 166 5.86 11.08 -15.47
C GLU A 166 6.50 11.86 -14.32
N GLN A 167 6.56 11.27 -13.12
CA GLN A 167 7.05 11.93 -11.90
C GLN A 167 8.54 11.76 -11.62
N ARG A 168 9.33 11.19 -12.53
CA ARG A 168 10.75 10.83 -12.32
C ARG A 168 11.67 11.96 -11.81
N ARG A 169 11.23 13.23 -11.92
CA ARG A 169 11.97 14.42 -11.47
C ARG A 169 11.33 15.11 -10.27
N ALA A 170 10.14 14.69 -9.88
CA ALA A 170 9.36 15.27 -8.80
C ALA A 170 9.47 14.42 -7.53
N PHE A 171 9.07 13.16 -7.60
CA PHE A 171 9.18 12.21 -6.48
C PHE A 171 9.33 10.79 -6.99
N ARG A 172 9.81 9.90 -6.11
CA ARG A 172 9.99 8.49 -6.41
C ARG A 172 8.69 7.71 -6.21
N VAL A 173 8.43 6.77 -7.12
CA VAL A 173 7.30 5.81 -7.02
C VAL A 173 7.85 4.40 -6.95
N VAL A 174 7.48 3.66 -5.91
CA VAL A 174 7.87 2.26 -5.68
C VAL A 174 6.62 1.38 -5.71
N ASP A 175 6.53 0.50 -6.70
CA ASP A 175 5.52 -0.54 -6.80
C ASP A 175 6.03 -1.81 -6.10
N VAL A 176 5.40 -2.19 -4.99
CA VAL A 176 5.74 -3.40 -4.24
C VAL A 176 4.80 -4.52 -4.62
N ARG A 177 5.37 -5.63 -5.12
CA ARG A 177 4.62 -6.82 -5.58
C ARG A 177 4.93 -8.03 -4.69
N PRO A 178 4.38 -8.07 -3.48
CA PRO A 178 4.61 -9.19 -2.57
C PRO A 178 3.88 -10.46 -3.04
N PRO A 179 4.34 -11.64 -2.60
CA PRO A 179 3.65 -12.92 -2.78
C PRO A 179 2.45 -13.04 -1.84
N HIS A 180 1.90 -14.24 -1.66
CA HIS A 180 0.96 -14.55 -0.59
C HIS A 180 1.64 -14.39 0.77
N LEU A 181 1.02 -13.62 1.67
CA LEU A 181 1.54 -13.27 2.99
C LEU A 181 0.64 -13.80 4.11
N ASP A 182 1.19 -13.96 5.29
CA ASP A 182 0.55 -14.36 6.55
C ASP A 182 -0.31 -13.25 7.20
N THR A 183 -1.06 -12.48 6.39
CA THR A 183 -1.81 -11.30 6.84
C THR A 183 -3.31 -11.52 7.03
N GLU A 184 -3.79 -12.74 6.86
CA GLU A 184 -5.22 -13.09 6.93
C GLU A 184 -6.11 -12.29 5.94
N LEU A 185 -5.52 -11.71 4.90
CA LEU A 185 -6.27 -10.93 3.89
C LEU A 185 -7.24 -11.84 3.12
N ASP A 186 -6.86 -13.07 2.88
CA ASP A 186 -7.65 -14.12 2.25
C ASP A 186 -8.87 -14.52 3.07
N GLN A 187 -8.77 -14.51 4.41
CA GLN A 187 -9.88 -14.82 5.32
C GLN A 187 -10.93 -13.70 5.38
N ARG A 188 -10.59 -12.49 4.92
CA ARG A 188 -11.46 -11.31 4.87
C ARG A 188 -11.81 -10.91 3.45
N ALA A 189 -11.85 -11.89 2.55
CA ALA A 189 -12.18 -11.66 1.14
C ALA A 189 -13.60 -11.09 0.98
N LEU A 190 -13.80 -10.24 -0.02
CA LEU A 190 -15.10 -9.66 -0.38
C LEU A 190 -16.08 -10.74 -0.87
N ALA A 191 -15.55 -11.79 -1.49
CA ALA A 191 -16.34 -12.92 -1.97
C ALA A 191 -15.47 -14.17 -2.14
N GLY A 192 -16.11 -15.34 -2.08
CA GLY A 192 -15.53 -16.65 -2.37
C GLY A 192 -14.52 -17.11 -1.32
N GLU A 193 -13.94 -18.28 -1.62
CA GLU A 193 -12.87 -18.88 -0.82
C GLU A 193 -11.57 -18.86 -1.63
N PRO A 194 -10.42 -18.71 -0.96
CA PRO A 194 -9.14 -18.70 -1.66
C PRO A 194 -8.91 -20.03 -2.40
N PRO A 195 -8.39 -20.00 -3.63
CA PRO A 195 -7.90 -21.21 -4.26
C PRO A 195 -6.70 -21.76 -3.47
N ARG A 196 -6.19 -22.93 -3.87
CA ARG A 196 -4.95 -23.42 -3.27
C ARG A 196 -3.81 -22.43 -3.54
N LEU A 197 -3.45 -21.65 -2.52
CA LEU A 197 -2.34 -20.70 -2.55
C LEU A 197 -1.03 -21.40 -2.14
N PRO A 198 0.14 -20.88 -2.54
CA PRO A 198 1.42 -21.26 -1.96
C PRO A 198 1.44 -20.99 -0.45
N GLU A 199 2.35 -21.64 0.27
CA GLU A 199 2.61 -21.30 1.67
C GLU A 199 2.87 -19.80 1.81
N PRO A 200 2.27 -19.14 2.80
CA PRO A 200 2.44 -17.70 3.00
C PRO A 200 3.89 -17.39 3.38
N VAL A 201 4.38 -16.28 2.87
CA VAL A 201 5.68 -15.72 3.29
C VAL A 201 5.47 -14.85 4.52
N ASP A 202 6.43 -14.87 5.43
CA ASP A 202 6.43 -14.01 6.62
C ASP A 202 6.38 -12.53 6.22
N SER A 203 5.38 -11.83 6.68
CA SER A 203 5.21 -10.41 6.39
C SER A 203 6.32 -9.53 6.98
N ASP A 204 7.07 -9.99 8.00
CA ASP A 204 8.20 -9.26 8.55
C ASP A 204 9.37 -9.19 7.55
N GLU A 205 9.59 -10.25 6.75
CA GLU A 205 10.59 -10.23 5.67
C GLU A 205 10.23 -9.20 4.59
N VAL A 206 8.94 -9.08 4.28
CA VAL A 206 8.44 -8.10 3.31
C VAL A 206 8.57 -6.67 3.85
N VAL A 207 8.25 -6.45 5.13
CA VAL A 207 8.46 -5.16 5.80
C VAL A 207 9.92 -4.76 5.77
N ALA A 208 10.83 -5.65 6.16
CA ALA A 208 12.27 -5.39 6.12
C ALA A 208 12.73 -4.98 4.72
N ALA A 209 12.30 -5.72 3.68
CA ALA A 209 12.63 -5.40 2.29
C ALA A 209 12.08 -4.04 1.82
N ILE A 210 10.87 -3.66 2.26
CA ILE A 210 10.29 -2.32 1.97
C ILE A 210 11.14 -1.23 2.62
N ILE A 211 11.49 -1.39 3.89
CA ILE A 211 12.32 -0.43 4.62
C ILE A 211 13.70 -0.27 3.97
N ASP A 212 14.35 -1.37 3.62
CA ASP A 212 15.65 -1.33 2.92
C ASP A 212 15.56 -0.64 1.56
N ALA A 213 14.46 -0.88 0.83
CA ALA A 213 14.23 -0.26 -0.47
C ALA A 213 14.08 1.27 -0.39
N LEU A 214 13.70 1.84 0.77
CA LEU A 214 13.63 3.29 0.95
C LEU A 214 15.00 3.96 0.79
N GLY A 215 16.09 3.30 1.20
CA GLY A 215 17.46 3.76 1.00
C GLY A 215 17.98 3.68 -0.45
N GLY A 216 17.27 2.93 -1.32
CA GLY A 216 17.65 2.73 -2.72
C GLY A 216 17.03 3.74 -3.68
N SER A 217 17.27 3.51 -4.98
CA SER A 217 16.73 4.35 -6.09
C SER A 217 15.80 3.60 -7.04
N LYS A 218 15.55 2.32 -6.81
CA LYS A 218 14.71 1.49 -7.68
C LYS A 218 13.23 1.81 -7.52
N GLY A 219 12.45 1.56 -8.57
CA GLY A 219 11.02 1.87 -8.62
C GLY A 219 10.11 0.65 -8.50
N GLU A 220 10.65 -0.53 -8.43
CA GLU A 220 9.89 -1.77 -8.23
C GLU A 220 10.58 -2.65 -7.20
N LEU A 221 9.76 -3.33 -6.39
CA LEU A 221 10.20 -4.33 -5.43
C LEU A 221 9.34 -5.58 -5.67
N VAL A 222 9.91 -6.56 -6.37
CA VAL A 222 9.16 -7.69 -6.92
C VAL A 222 9.63 -9.00 -6.31
N TRP A 223 8.68 -9.86 -5.94
CA TRP A 223 8.98 -11.19 -5.45
C TRP A 223 9.72 -12.03 -6.50
N ASP A 224 10.88 -12.54 -6.13
CA ASP A 224 11.62 -13.53 -6.90
C ASP A 224 11.48 -14.90 -6.25
N ALA A 225 10.81 -15.84 -6.96
CA ALA A 225 10.53 -17.17 -6.42
C ALA A 225 11.78 -18.07 -6.30
N LYS A 226 12.88 -17.73 -7.00
CA LYS A 226 14.14 -18.48 -6.91
C LYS A 226 14.94 -18.04 -5.68
N GLU A 227 15.02 -16.73 -5.48
CA GLU A 227 15.72 -16.12 -4.35
C GLU A 227 14.85 -16.17 -3.07
N LYS A 228 13.55 -16.46 -3.20
CA LYS A 228 12.54 -16.36 -2.13
C LYS A 228 12.59 -15.04 -1.38
N ALA A 229 12.75 -13.95 -2.11
CA ALA A 229 12.88 -12.61 -1.57
C ALA A 229 12.25 -11.55 -2.50
N LEU A 230 11.93 -10.39 -1.94
CA LEU A 230 11.62 -9.21 -2.73
C LEU A 230 12.91 -8.60 -3.28
N THR A 231 13.00 -8.44 -4.59
CA THR A 231 14.18 -7.92 -5.29
C THR A 231 13.90 -6.57 -5.94
N PRO A 232 14.77 -5.55 -5.75
CA PRO A 232 14.63 -4.25 -6.39
C PRO A 232 14.90 -4.32 -7.91
N ARG A 233 14.02 -3.70 -8.70
CA ARG A 233 14.14 -3.62 -10.17
C ARG A 233 14.03 -2.19 -10.68
#